data_1125a8f24210884aa50dfe029446ddeb
#
_entry.id   1125a8f24210884aa50dfe029446ddeb
#
_cell.length_a   1.000
_cell.length_b   1.000
_cell.length_c   1.000
_cell.angle_alpha   90.00
_cell.angle_beta   90.00
_cell.angle_gamma   90.00
#
_symmetry.space_group_name_H-M   'P 1'
#
loop_
_entity.id
_entity.type
_entity.pdbx_description
1 polymer ?
#
loop_
_entity_poly.entity_id
_entity_poly.type
_entity_poly.pdbx_seq_one_letter_code
_entity_poly.pdbx_strand_id
1 'polypeptide(L)'
;MKILSTGEKIKRSRIYKGYTLKQICDDKISVSKMSCIENNKVIAEPWVLELISKELDIDLGYLNENVFEQVKENIKILKVNVKNEDNIAIKDEDYKTNVSYNLEVAEKYNYYDLAIELMHMLFNFYLDEKDFENAQAVTSKYYDLYLKTSIEDNKLTYYIDMARHLYIKEDFLQASSYYRNVRKGLYSSEILNYKKIIIVTYNEAACNIKLENYERAFEVGKRLLDLVKYVDTDLRAAQIYHMLAILSIRMKNGDFQKYEQKSYELYKDKSSYKAMAIFNYGSTMFDCNMKEKAIEYISNGLSVYPREEKVGLVEFMLNCVEELIKNDVVKLAQSISDEVLNYAINLDDIKFIEKSYYYKAIILDRQGSASSAEMYMNLSLDSLLKFGNKKDIYARYLEMGSMYHRLSNVADSIKYFSLALQLEKKM
;
A
#
# COMPACT_ATOMS: atom_id res chain seq x y z
N MET A 1 0.95 24.99 -2.08
CA MET A 1 0.51 25.18 -0.68
C MET A 1 1.56 25.98 0.10
N LYS A 2 1.58 27.30 -0.05
CA LYS A 2 2.62 28.12 0.58
C LYS A 2 2.09 28.70 1.89
N ILE A 3 2.74 28.40 2.99
CA ILE A 3 2.38 28.86 4.33
C ILE A 3 3.16 30.13 4.64
N LEU A 4 2.47 31.16 5.11
CA LEU A 4 3.04 32.45 5.47
C LEU A 4 2.57 32.87 6.85
N SER A 5 3.49 33.28 7.71
CA SER A 5 3.14 33.96 8.95
C SER A 5 2.46 35.31 8.68
N THR A 6 1.71 35.81 9.65
CA THR A 6 1.06 37.13 9.55
C THR A 6 2.05 38.22 9.19
N GLY A 7 3.25 38.24 9.82
CA GLY A 7 4.29 39.19 9.49
C GLY A 7 4.82 39.07 8.05
N GLU A 8 4.99 37.84 7.56
CA GLU A 8 5.39 37.61 6.16
C GLU A 8 4.30 38.02 5.17
N LYS A 9 3.02 37.78 5.49
CA LYS A 9 1.86 38.28 4.68
C LYS A 9 1.90 39.78 4.57
N ILE A 10 2.03 40.49 5.68
CA ILE A 10 2.13 41.96 5.73
C ILE A 10 3.32 42.44 4.90
N LYS A 11 4.52 41.92 5.16
CA LYS A 11 5.75 42.32 4.48
C LYS A 11 5.68 42.12 2.97
N ARG A 12 5.18 40.98 2.50
CA ARG A 12 5.03 40.70 1.07
C ARG A 12 4.04 41.63 0.40
N SER A 13 2.87 41.83 1.00
CA SER A 13 1.86 42.71 0.47
C SER A 13 2.33 44.17 0.43
N ARG A 14 3.04 44.63 1.47
CA ARG A 14 3.68 45.93 1.50
C ARG A 14 4.66 46.13 0.35
N ILE A 15 5.60 45.15 0.20
CA ILE A 15 6.62 45.18 -0.86
C ILE A 15 5.98 45.15 -2.24
N TYR A 16 4.96 44.30 -2.44
CA TYR A 16 4.25 44.18 -3.69
C TYR A 16 3.57 45.49 -4.11
N LYS A 17 3.01 46.23 -3.14
CA LYS A 17 2.38 47.55 -3.38
C LYS A 17 3.38 48.70 -3.38
N GLY A 18 4.68 48.43 -3.19
CA GLY A 18 5.75 49.45 -3.23
C GLY A 18 5.78 50.36 -2.00
N TYR A 19 5.11 50.02 -0.89
CA TYR A 19 5.09 50.83 0.31
C TYR A 19 6.32 50.64 1.19
N THR A 20 6.80 51.77 1.77
CA THR A 20 7.79 51.74 2.85
C THR A 20 7.12 51.43 4.19
N LEU A 21 7.92 50.98 5.17
CA LEU A 21 7.41 50.76 6.52
C LEU A 21 6.76 52.00 7.12
N LYS A 22 7.32 53.20 6.86
CA LYS A 22 6.78 54.45 7.35
C LYS A 22 5.39 54.77 6.80
N GLN A 23 5.14 54.50 5.54
CA GLN A 23 3.84 54.73 4.88
C GLN A 23 2.70 53.91 5.46
N ILE A 24 2.98 52.61 5.81
CA ILE A 24 1.93 51.74 6.36
C ILE A 24 1.69 51.95 7.86
N CYS A 25 2.55 52.70 8.54
CA CYS A 25 2.40 52.99 9.96
C CYS A 25 1.36 54.09 10.29
N ASP A 26 1.07 54.98 9.33
CA ASP A 26 0.08 56.06 9.41
C ASP A 26 0.17 56.82 10.76
N ASP A 27 1.39 57.10 11.22
CA ASP A 27 1.73 57.71 12.52
C ASP A 27 1.05 57.08 13.76
N LYS A 28 0.30 55.99 13.58
CA LYS A 28 -0.37 55.24 14.65
C LYS A 28 0.50 54.14 15.27
N ILE A 29 1.46 53.65 14.50
CA ILE A 29 2.36 52.55 14.91
C ILE A 29 3.81 53.04 14.69
N SER A 30 4.72 52.76 15.59
CA SER A 30 6.12 53.05 15.37
C SER A 30 6.71 52.14 14.29
N VAL A 31 7.58 52.65 13.44
CA VAL A 31 8.29 51.91 12.38
C VAL A 31 9.03 50.71 12.97
N SER A 32 9.60 50.86 14.20
CA SER A 32 10.27 49.79 14.91
C SER A 32 9.30 48.66 15.27
N LYS A 33 8.11 48.96 15.81
CA LYS A 33 7.08 47.98 16.15
C LYS A 33 6.60 47.25 14.90
N MET A 34 6.35 47.95 13.80
CA MET A 34 5.95 47.36 12.52
C MET A 34 7.03 46.46 11.95
N SER A 35 8.29 46.85 12.01
CA SER A 35 9.42 45.99 11.61
C SER A 35 9.50 44.71 12.46
N CYS A 36 9.22 44.81 13.77
CA CYS A 36 9.16 43.63 14.65
C CYS A 36 7.99 42.70 14.27
N ILE A 37 6.84 43.24 13.89
CA ILE A 37 5.66 42.48 13.44
C ILE A 37 5.99 41.77 12.12
N GLU A 38 6.54 42.45 11.12
CA GLU A 38 6.90 41.87 9.83
C GLU A 38 7.94 40.73 9.95
N ASN A 39 8.80 40.81 10.94
CA ASN A 39 9.80 39.79 11.21
C ASN A 39 9.36 38.75 12.29
N ASN A 40 8.06 38.71 12.63
CA ASN A 40 7.46 37.77 13.61
C ASN A 40 8.09 37.82 15.02
N LYS A 41 8.69 38.95 15.40
CA LYS A 41 9.25 39.19 16.75
C LYS A 41 8.18 39.65 17.74
N VAL A 42 7.09 40.23 17.24
CA VAL A 42 5.94 40.72 18.00
C VAL A 42 4.67 40.30 17.28
N ILE A 43 3.69 39.81 18.02
CA ILE A 43 2.37 39.47 17.48
C ILE A 43 1.59 40.78 17.24
N ALA A 44 1.00 40.93 16.06
CA ALA A 44 0.17 42.08 15.74
C ALA A 44 -1.14 42.03 16.54
N GLU A 45 -1.47 43.14 17.18
CA GLU A 45 -2.76 43.34 17.85
C GLU A 45 -3.91 43.44 16.81
N PRO A 46 -5.15 43.03 17.13
CA PRO A 46 -6.26 43.04 16.19
C PRO A 46 -6.47 44.40 15.47
N TRP A 47 -6.40 45.50 16.20
CA TRP A 47 -6.55 46.85 15.62
C TRP A 47 -5.42 47.18 14.62
N VAL A 48 -4.21 46.64 14.82
CA VAL A 48 -3.08 46.79 13.89
C VAL A 48 -3.37 46.03 12.59
N LEU A 49 -3.94 44.84 12.66
CA LEU A 49 -4.32 44.04 11.49
C LEU A 49 -5.45 44.73 10.71
N GLU A 50 -6.43 45.36 11.41
CA GLU A 50 -7.49 46.15 10.77
C GLU A 50 -6.94 47.39 10.05
N LEU A 51 -5.97 48.06 10.67
CA LEU A 51 -5.29 49.20 10.05
C LEU A 51 -4.55 48.75 8.78
N ILE A 52 -3.73 47.73 8.89
CA ILE A 52 -2.94 47.20 7.75
C ILE A 52 -3.83 46.66 6.64
N SER A 53 -4.93 45.97 6.99
CA SER A 53 -5.92 45.50 6.03
C SER A 53 -6.48 46.66 5.16
N LYS A 54 -6.78 47.80 5.79
CA LYS A 54 -7.25 49.02 5.10
C LYS A 54 -6.16 49.68 4.28
N GLU A 55 -4.97 49.91 4.86
CA GLU A 55 -3.86 50.60 4.21
C GLU A 55 -3.30 49.80 3.01
N LEU A 56 -3.24 48.49 3.15
CA LEU A 56 -2.77 47.61 2.09
C LEU A 56 -3.87 46.98 1.24
N ASP A 57 -5.15 47.34 1.49
CA ASP A 57 -6.29 46.77 0.78
C ASP A 57 -6.17 45.26 0.62
N ILE A 58 -6.07 44.55 1.78
CA ILE A 58 -5.95 43.12 1.89
C ILE A 58 -7.08 42.60 2.77
N ASP A 59 -7.58 41.41 2.47
CA ASP A 59 -8.60 40.78 3.29
C ASP A 59 -8.10 40.55 4.74
N LEU A 60 -8.90 41.02 5.69
CA LEU A 60 -8.58 40.84 7.14
C LEU A 60 -8.59 39.37 7.54
N GLY A 61 -9.46 38.56 6.91
CA GLY A 61 -9.47 37.09 7.14
C GLY A 61 -8.14 36.47 6.74
N TYR A 62 -7.58 36.86 5.59
CA TYR A 62 -6.25 36.40 5.17
C TYR A 62 -5.15 36.78 6.14
N LEU A 63 -5.17 37.97 6.73
CA LEU A 63 -4.18 38.39 7.74
C LEU A 63 -4.33 37.62 9.07
N ASN A 64 -5.56 37.35 9.47
CA ASN A 64 -5.87 36.66 10.73
C ASN A 64 -5.58 35.15 10.66
N GLU A 65 -5.57 34.57 9.49
CA GLU A 65 -5.28 33.16 9.31
C GLU A 65 -3.83 32.85 9.72
N ASN A 66 -3.65 32.25 10.87
CA ASN A 66 -2.34 31.92 11.42
C ASN A 66 -1.72 30.68 10.75
N VAL A 67 -0.45 30.39 11.02
CA VAL A 67 0.28 29.26 10.45
C VAL A 67 -0.38 27.90 10.83
N PHE A 68 -0.92 27.79 12.05
CA PHE A 68 -1.59 26.58 12.52
C PHE A 68 -2.81 26.23 11.65
N GLU A 69 -3.67 27.22 11.39
CA GLU A 69 -4.87 27.02 10.57
C GLU A 69 -4.51 26.70 9.10
N GLN A 70 -3.47 27.34 8.57
CA GLN A 70 -2.99 27.03 7.21
C GLN A 70 -2.46 25.59 7.08
N VAL A 71 -1.66 25.12 8.04
CA VAL A 71 -1.20 23.70 8.08
C VAL A 71 -2.38 22.76 8.18
N LYS A 72 -3.32 23.06 9.07
CA LYS A 72 -4.52 22.23 9.30
C LYS A 72 -5.41 22.15 8.04
N GLU A 73 -5.57 23.27 7.34
CA GLU A 73 -6.33 23.27 6.07
C GLU A 73 -5.60 22.51 4.96
N ASN A 74 -4.27 22.67 4.86
CA ASN A 74 -3.45 21.91 3.93
C ASN A 74 -3.56 20.40 4.19
N ILE A 75 -3.58 19.95 5.45
CA ILE A 75 -3.79 18.53 5.82
C ILE A 75 -5.17 18.05 5.31
N LYS A 76 -6.22 18.85 5.45
CA LYS A 76 -7.55 18.48 4.93
C LYS A 76 -7.53 18.31 3.41
N ILE A 77 -6.92 19.26 2.68
CA ILE A 77 -6.80 19.20 1.23
C ILE A 77 -6.01 17.95 0.81
N LEU A 78 -4.87 17.67 1.47
CA LEU A 78 -4.05 16.50 1.20
C LEU A 78 -4.81 15.18 1.45
N LYS A 79 -5.68 15.13 2.47
CA LYS A 79 -6.53 13.97 2.74
C LYS A 79 -7.65 13.77 1.72
N VAL A 80 -8.19 14.85 1.15
CA VAL A 80 -9.25 14.78 0.12
C VAL A 80 -8.69 14.28 -1.20
N ASN A 81 -7.49 14.71 -1.58
CA ASN A 81 -6.82 14.27 -2.81
C ASN A 81 -6.49 12.75 -2.81
N VAL A 82 -6.54 12.10 -1.65
CA VAL A 82 -6.38 10.65 -1.48
C VAL A 82 -7.69 9.87 -1.72
N LYS A 83 -8.84 10.55 -1.84
CA LYS A 83 -10.18 9.91 -1.93
C LYS A 83 -10.75 9.94 -3.35
N ASN A 84 -10.08 9.36 -4.35
CA ASN A 84 -10.77 8.99 -5.58
C ASN A 84 -11.49 7.65 -5.38
N GLU A 85 -12.64 7.48 -6.06
CA GLU A 85 -13.61 6.38 -5.85
C GLU A 85 -13.03 4.97 -5.94
N ASP A 86 -11.89 4.80 -6.57
CA ASP A 86 -11.18 3.52 -6.70
C ASP A 86 -10.10 3.24 -5.64
N ASN A 87 -9.98 4.10 -4.61
CA ASN A 87 -8.96 3.99 -3.53
C ASN A 87 -7.48 3.87 -4.00
N ILE A 88 -7.21 4.11 -5.26
CA ILE A 88 -5.86 4.30 -5.76
C ILE A 88 -5.55 5.79 -5.59
N ALA A 89 -4.96 6.14 -4.46
CA ALA A 89 -4.42 7.48 -4.27
C ALA A 89 -3.34 7.70 -5.32
N ILE A 90 -3.53 8.66 -6.21
CA ILE A 90 -2.42 9.21 -6.98
C ILE A 90 -1.59 10.03 -5.98
N LYS A 91 -0.80 9.32 -5.20
CA LYS A 91 0.23 9.89 -4.34
C LYS A 91 1.47 10.02 -5.21
N ASP A 92 1.57 11.13 -5.90
CA ASP A 92 2.72 11.48 -6.73
C ASP A 92 3.82 12.18 -5.90
N GLU A 93 4.92 12.54 -6.55
CA GLU A 93 6.03 13.26 -5.94
C GLU A 93 5.61 14.66 -5.43
N ASP A 94 4.58 15.27 -6.03
CA ASP A 94 3.99 16.53 -5.56
C ASP A 94 3.27 16.34 -4.22
N TYR A 95 2.58 15.21 -4.02
CA TYR A 95 1.98 14.87 -2.72
C TYR A 95 3.04 14.77 -1.64
N LYS A 96 4.09 13.98 -1.86
CA LYS A 96 5.22 13.80 -0.93
C LYS A 96 5.87 15.14 -0.58
N THR A 97 6.16 15.96 -1.60
CA THR A 97 6.76 17.28 -1.43
C THR A 97 5.90 18.19 -0.57
N ASN A 98 4.59 18.21 -0.81
CA ASN A 98 3.65 19.01 -0.02
C ASN A 98 3.51 18.51 1.42
N VAL A 99 3.46 17.20 1.65
CA VAL A 99 3.42 16.61 3.00
C VAL A 99 4.70 16.97 3.76
N SER A 100 5.87 16.78 3.13
CA SER A 100 7.17 17.07 3.74
C SER A 100 7.32 18.55 4.10
N TYR A 101 6.92 19.46 3.20
CA TYR A 101 6.94 20.90 3.46
C TYR A 101 6.06 21.30 4.67
N ASN A 102 4.82 20.78 4.72
CA ASN A 102 3.92 21.07 5.84
C ASN A 102 4.44 20.47 7.16
N LEU A 103 5.09 19.29 7.12
CA LEU A 103 5.72 18.67 8.27
C LEU A 103 6.86 19.55 8.82
N GLU A 104 7.75 20.05 7.96
CA GLU A 104 8.84 20.96 8.37
C GLU A 104 8.29 22.24 9.02
N VAL A 105 7.22 22.80 8.45
CA VAL A 105 6.58 23.99 9.03
C VAL A 105 5.95 23.67 10.39
N ALA A 106 5.21 22.57 10.51
CA ALA A 106 4.59 22.15 11.77
C ALA A 106 5.62 21.93 12.88
N GLU A 107 6.77 21.30 12.56
CA GLU A 107 7.88 21.12 13.49
C GLU A 107 8.52 22.45 13.90
N LYS A 108 8.79 23.33 12.95
CA LYS A 108 9.36 24.66 13.19
C LYS A 108 8.54 25.47 14.21
N TYR A 109 7.21 25.30 14.18
CA TYR A 109 6.31 26.00 15.09
C TYR A 109 5.87 25.15 16.31
N ASN A 110 6.46 23.95 16.50
CA ASN A 110 6.14 23.00 17.57
C ASN A 110 4.67 22.56 17.60
N TYR A 111 4.02 22.46 16.43
CA TYR A 111 2.66 21.93 16.29
C TYR A 111 2.70 20.40 16.20
N TYR A 112 3.11 19.75 17.30
CA TYR A 112 3.42 18.32 17.32
C TYR A 112 2.24 17.42 16.94
N ASP A 113 1.01 17.83 17.28
CA ASP A 113 -0.20 17.07 16.93
C ASP A 113 -0.50 17.10 15.42
N LEU A 114 -0.17 18.20 14.73
CA LEU A 114 -0.23 18.28 13.26
C LEU A 114 0.98 17.60 12.61
N ALA A 115 2.16 17.73 13.22
CA ALA A 115 3.38 17.12 12.69
C ALA A 115 3.28 15.59 12.67
N ILE A 116 2.74 14.98 13.72
CA ILE A 116 2.58 13.52 13.77
C ILE A 116 1.54 13.04 12.73
N GLU A 117 0.50 13.82 12.47
CA GLU A 117 -0.49 13.52 11.43
C GLU A 117 0.13 13.56 10.02
N LEU A 118 0.97 14.56 9.76
CA LEU A 118 1.73 14.67 8.51
C LEU A 118 2.78 13.54 8.39
N MET A 119 3.43 13.17 9.49
CA MET A 119 4.35 12.04 9.52
C MET A 119 3.64 10.72 9.22
N HIS A 120 2.43 10.50 9.75
CA HIS A 120 1.57 9.37 9.37
C HIS A 120 1.33 9.33 7.85
N MET A 121 1.01 10.46 7.24
CA MET A 121 0.77 10.56 5.80
C MET A 121 2.04 10.24 4.99
N LEU A 122 3.20 10.79 5.39
CA LEU A 122 4.48 10.56 4.74
C LEU A 122 4.95 9.11 4.89
N PHE A 123 4.82 8.54 6.08
CA PHE A 123 5.22 7.16 6.36
C PHE A 123 4.41 6.16 5.53
N ASN A 124 3.08 6.36 5.46
CA ASN A 124 2.23 5.51 4.63
C ASN A 124 2.46 5.73 3.13
N PHE A 125 2.86 6.93 2.70
CA PHE A 125 3.32 7.14 1.33
C PHE A 125 4.50 6.22 0.98
N TYR A 126 5.54 6.20 1.81
CA TYR A 126 6.69 5.31 1.59
C TYR A 126 6.33 3.82 1.61
N LEU A 127 5.42 3.39 2.50
CA LEU A 127 4.97 2.00 2.54
C LEU A 127 4.17 1.60 1.29
N ASP A 128 3.32 2.49 0.78
CA ASP A 128 2.50 2.27 -0.41
C ASP A 128 3.37 2.18 -1.68
N GLU A 129 4.40 3.05 -1.79
CA GLU A 129 5.38 3.05 -2.88
C GLU A 129 6.44 1.92 -2.75
N LYS A 130 6.36 1.11 -1.69
CA LYS A 130 7.36 0.07 -1.36
C LYS A 130 8.78 0.62 -1.14
N ASP A 131 8.88 1.88 -0.78
CA ASP A 131 10.14 2.56 -0.43
C ASP A 131 10.46 2.28 1.06
N PHE A 132 10.86 1.05 1.34
CA PHE A 132 11.09 0.58 2.71
C PHE A 132 12.34 1.21 3.35
N GLU A 133 13.27 1.68 2.56
CA GLU A 133 14.48 2.37 3.03
C GLU A 133 14.11 3.73 3.63
N ASN A 134 13.37 4.56 2.91
CA ASN A 134 12.90 5.84 3.41
C ASN A 134 11.87 5.68 4.54
N ALA A 135 10.99 4.68 4.47
CA ALA A 135 10.09 4.36 5.59
C ALA A 135 10.89 4.07 6.86
N GLN A 136 11.94 3.25 6.79
CA GLN A 136 12.80 2.94 7.93
C GLN A 136 13.56 4.19 8.43
N ALA A 137 14.06 5.04 7.55
CA ALA A 137 14.82 6.25 7.91
C ALA A 137 14.01 7.24 8.76
N VAL A 138 12.69 7.33 8.52
CA VAL A 138 11.81 8.27 9.27
C VAL A 138 11.25 7.70 10.57
N THR A 139 11.46 6.42 10.90
CA THR A 139 10.88 5.79 12.11
C THR A 139 11.28 6.46 13.40
N SER A 140 12.56 6.84 13.57
CA SER A 140 13.05 7.53 14.77
C SER A 140 12.37 8.89 14.96
N LYS A 141 12.24 9.65 13.87
CA LYS A 141 11.55 10.95 13.88
C LYS A 141 10.06 10.77 14.20
N TYR A 142 9.42 9.73 13.68
CA TYR A 142 8.03 9.41 13.97
C TYR A 142 7.83 9.08 15.46
N TYR A 143 8.76 8.31 16.05
CA TYR A 143 8.75 8.02 17.48
C TYR A 143 8.91 9.28 18.35
N ASP A 144 9.81 10.20 17.95
CA ASP A 144 9.97 11.48 18.66
C ASP A 144 8.69 12.33 18.65
N LEU A 145 7.96 12.34 17.54
CA LEU A 145 6.66 13.02 17.45
C LEU A 145 5.59 12.29 18.29
N TYR A 146 5.60 10.94 18.30
CA TYR A 146 4.74 10.15 19.18
C TYR A 146 4.91 10.52 20.66
N LEU A 147 6.13 10.74 21.12
CA LEU A 147 6.40 11.14 22.50
C LEU A 147 5.89 12.56 22.82
N LYS A 148 5.80 13.43 21.83
CA LYS A 148 5.41 14.85 21.98
C LYS A 148 3.93 15.10 21.76
N THR A 149 3.19 14.21 21.10
CA THR A 149 1.75 14.40 20.87
C THR A 149 0.96 14.26 22.14
N SER A 150 -0.03 15.15 22.31
CA SER A 150 -1.00 15.11 23.42
C SER A 150 -2.25 14.28 23.07
N ILE A 151 -2.48 13.99 21.79
CA ILE A 151 -3.69 13.33 21.30
C ILE A 151 -3.51 11.81 21.31
N GLU A 152 -4.31 11.11 22.12
CA GLU A 152 -4.25 9.65 22.24
C GLU A 152 -4.54 8.93 20.92
N ASP A 153 -5.45 9.47 20.10
CA ASP A 153 -5.75 8.91 18.77
C ASP A 153 -4.54 8.93 17.83
N ASN A 154 -3.67 9.94 17.93
CA ASN A 154 -2.42 10.00 17.19
C ASN A 154 -1.43 8.91 17.66
N LYS A 155 -1.39 8.63 18.97
CA LYS A 155 -0.56 7.55 19.52
C LYS A 155 -1.01 6.18 19.04
N LEU A 156 -2.31 5.94 19.03
CA LEU A 156 -2.87 4.69 18.48
C LEU A 156 -2.57 4.56 16.98
N THR A 157 -2.65 5.66 16.23
CA THR A 157 -2.31 5.68 14.80
C THR A 157 -0.84 5.32 14.56
N TYR A 158 0.08 5.87 15.36
CA TYR A 158 1.50 5.50 15.32
C TYR A 158 1.70 3.98 15.48
N TYR A 159 1.05 3.36 16.47
CA TYR A 159 1.16 1.92 16.67
C TYR A 159 0.57 1.10 15.54
N ILE A 160 -0.50 1.58 14.89
CA ILE A 160 -1.08 0.93 13.68
C ILE A 160 -0.05 0.96 12.54
N ASP A 161 0.60 2.10 12.32
CA ASP A 161 1.60 2.25 11.27
C ASP A 161 2.84 1.37 11.52
N MET A 162 3.30 1.31 12.76
CA MET A 162 4.41 0.43 13.13
C MET A 162 4.03 -1.04 12.95
N ALA A 163 2.81 -1.43 13.30
CA ALA A 163 2.32 -2.79 13.08
C ALA A 163 2.26 -3.12 11.57
N ARG A 164 1.83 -2.17 10.73
CA ARG A 164 1.82 -2.31 9.27
C ARG A 164 3.24 -2.48 8.72
N HIS A 165 4.18 -1.68 9.18
CA HIS A 165 5.59 -1.78 8.80
C HIS A 165 6.19 -3.13 9.17
N LEU A 166 5.94 -3.63 10.38
CA LEU A 166 6.36 -4.95 10.83
C LEU A 166 5.72 -6.07 9.98
N TYR A 167 4.44 -5.94 9.63
CA TYR A 167 3.77 -6.88 8.73
C TYR A 167 4.45 -6.97 7.36
N ILE A 168 4.83 -5.82 6.79
CA ILE A 168 5.54 -5.76 5.50
C ILE A 168 6.95 -6.38 5.61
N LYS A 169 7.60 -6.25 6.77
CA LYS A 169 8.88 -6.91 7.08
C LYS A 169 8.75 -8.39 7.45
N GLU A 170 7.55 -8.93 7.33
CA GLU A 170 7.22 -10.31 7.69
C GLU A 170 7.41 -10.67 9.18
N ASP A 171 7.56 -9.67 10.06
CA ASP A 171 7.53 -9.88 11.51
C ASP A 171 6.07 -9.90 11.99
N PHE A 172 5.36 -10.95 11.58
CA PHE A 172 3.92 -11.12 11.86
C PHE A 172 3.62 -11.27 13.35
N LEU A 173 4.57 -11.78 14.14
CA LEU A 173 4.39 -11.98 15.58
C LEU A 173 4.31 -10.63 16.30
N GLN A 174 5.28 -9.75 16.04
CA GLN A 174 5.28 -8.42 16.61
C GLN A 174 4.11 -7.59 16.07
N ALA A 175 3.85 -7.63 14.76
CA ALA A 175 2.72 -6.94 14.14
C ALA A 175 1.38 -7.32 14.81
N SER A 176 1.12 -8.63 15.01
CA SER A 176 -0.06 -9.13 15.71
C SER A 176 -0.18 -8.58 17.14
N SER A 177 0.94 -8.49 17.86
CA SER A 177 0.98 -7.98 19.23
C SER A 177 0.64 -6.48 19.27
N TYR A 178 1.16 -5.69 18.35
CA TYR A 178 0.83 -4.27 18.21
C TYR A 178 -0.65 -4.07 17.89
N TYR A 179 -1.19 -4.76 16.87
CA TYR A 179 -2.62 -4.66 16.53
C TYR A 179 -3.52 -5.06 17.70
N ARG A 180 -3.18 -6.11 18.46
CA ARG A 180 -3.92 -6.53 19.64
C ARG A 180 -3.95 -5.46 20.72
N ASN A 181 -2.80 -4.83 20.99
CA ASN A 181 -2.69 -3.78 22.01
C ASN A 181 -3.49 -2.54 21.59
N VAL A 182 -3.38 -2.12 20.33
CA VAL A 182 -4.19 -1.02 19.78
C VAL A 182 -5.68 -1.34 19.90
N ARG A 183 -6.11 -2.55 19.52
CA ARG A 183 -7.51 -2.95 19.64
C ARG A 183 -8.01 -2.87 21.09
N LYS A 184 -7.21 -3.33 22.07
CA LYS A 184 -7.57 -3.21 23.50
C LYS A 184 -7.70 -1.74 23.90
N GLY A 185 -6.76 -0.88 23.51
CA GLY A 185 -6.80 0.56 23.77
C GLY A 185 -8.05 1.22 23.18
N LEU A 186 -8.40 0.89 21.93
CA LEU A 186 -9.60 1.42 21.26
C LEU A 186 -10.91 1.02 21.99
N TYR A 187 -11.00 -0.20 22.53
CA TYR A 187 -12.16 -0.62 23.32
C TYR A 187 -12.21 0.02 24.73
N SER A 188 -11.08 0.51 25.22
CA SER A 188 -11.02 1.22 26.52
C SER A 188 -11.28 2.72 26.38
N SER A 189 -11.40 3.25 25.16
CA SER A 189 -11.66 4.67 24.91
C SER A 189 -13.14 4.99 25.20
N GLU A 190 -13.40 6.21 25.71
CA GLU A 190 -14.77 6.69 25.98
C GLU A 190 -15.64 6.73 24.71
N ILE A 191 -15.03 7.04 23.56
CA ILE A 191 -15.69 7.07 22.26
C ILE A 191 -15.09 5.97 21.37
N LEU A 192 -15.92 5.00 20.98
CA LEU A 192 -15.49 3.88 20.16
C LEU A 192 -15.31 4.31 18.70
N ASN A 193 -14.10 4.18 18.19
CA ASN A 193 -13.81 4.35 16.78
C ASN A 193 -13.93 2.99 16.05
N TYR A 194 -15.15 2.64 15.65
CA TYR A 194 -15.44 1.36 15.00
C TYR A 194 -14.59 1.13 13.73
N LYS A 195 -14.32 2.19 12.95
CA LYS A 195 -13.49 2.07 11.74
C LYS A 195 -12.07 1.59 12.07
N LYS A 196 -11.41 2.19 13.06
CA LYS A 196 -10.09 1.75 13.52
C LYS A 196 -10.14 0.35 14.13
N ILE A 197 -11.17 0.05 14.93
CA ILE A 197 -11.37 -1.28 15.55
C ILE A 197 -11.45 -2.36 14.47
N ILE A 198 -12.22 -2.14 13.40
CA ILE A 198 -12.34 -3.07 12.28
C ILE A 198 -10.99 -3.31 11.62
N ILE A 199 -10.26 -2.25 11.26
CA ILE A 199 -8.96 -2.33 10.60
C ILE A 199 -7.95 -3.12 11.46
N VAL A 200 -7.81 -2.80 12.73
CA VAL A 200 -6.83 -3.47 13.59
C VAL A 200 -7.21 -4.91 13.89
N THR A 201 -8.52 -5.22 14.00
CA THR A 201 -9.00 -6.58 14.22
C THR A 201 -8.78 -7.45 12.98
N TYR A 202 -9.05 -6.90 11.78
CA TYR A 202 -8.78 -7.58 10.51
C TYR A 202 -7.29 -7.88 10.36
N ASN A 203 -6.43 -6.89 10.61
CA ASN A 203 -4.98 -7.04 10.47
C ASN A 203 -4.40 -7.98 11.55
N GLU A 204 -4.91 -7.98 12.79
CA GLU A 204 -4.54 -8.99 13.81
C GLU A 204 -4.86 -10.40 13.32
N ALA A 205 -6.05 -10.62 12.72
CA ALA A 205 -6.40 -11.91 12.15
C ALA A 205 -5.49 -12.28 10.97
N ALA A 206 -5.20 -11.34 10.06
CA ALA A 206 -4.31 -11.55 8.92
C ALA A 206 -2.88 -11.93 9.36
N CYS A 207 -2.33 -11.30 10.41
CA CYS A 207 -1.05 -11.70 11.00
C CYS A 207 -1.09 -13.15 11.50
N ASN A 208 -2.18 -13.54 12.19
CA ASN A 208 -2.30 -14.91 12.70
C ASN A 208 -2.47 -15.95 11.57
N ILE A 209 -3.07 -15.58 10.42
CA ILE A 209 -3.10 -16.42 9.22
C ILE A 209 -1.67 -16.65 8.71
N LYS A 210 -0.84 -15.60 8.62
CA LYS A 210 0.55 -15.70 8.18
C LYS A 210 1.44 -16.51 9.14
N LEU A 211 1.09 -16.53 10.42
CA LEU A 211 1.72 -17.37 11.45
C LEU A 211 1.15 -18.80 11.49
N GLU A 212 0.25 -19.14 10.58
CA GLU A 212 -0.48 -20.42 10.53
C GLU A 212 -1.26 -20.75 11.82
N ASN A 213 -1.49 -19.73 12.66
CA ASN A 213 -2.32 -19.88 13.87
C ASN A 213 -3.79 -19.65 13.52
N TYR A 214 -4.37 -20.61 12.77
CA TYR A 214 -5.71 -20.46 12.19
C TYR A 214 -6.82 -20.39 13.23
N GLU A 215 -6.70 -21.09 14.36
CA GLU A 215 -7.66 -21.05 15.46
C GLU A 215 -7.76 -19.64 16.02
N ARG A 216 -6.62 -19.02 16.32
CA ARG A 216 -6.58 -17.65 16.83
C ARG A 216 -7.04 -16.64 15.79
N ALA A 217 -6.65 -16.82 14.53
CA ALA A 217 -7.11 -15.97 13.43
C ALA A 217 -8.65 -16.00 13.31
N PHE A 218 -9.26 -17.18 13.43
CA PHE A 218 -10.71 -17.35 13.35
C PHE A 218 -11.43 -16.73 14.56
N GLU A 219 -10.92 -16.92 15.78
CA GLU A 219 -11.48 -16.27 16.97
C GLU A 219 -11.48 -14.74 16.85
N VAL A 220 -10.37 -14.17 16.39
CA VAL A 220 -10.22 -12.73 16.20
C VAL A 220 -11.12 -12.26 15.05
N GLY A 221 -11.12 -12.97 13.92
CA GLY A 221 -11.93 -12.67 12.74
C GLY A 221 -13.44 -12.69 13.02
N LYS A 222 -13.92 -13.64 13.84
CA LYS A 222 -15.35 -13.71 14.24
C LYS A 222 -15.86 -12.47 14.94
N ARG A 223 -15.00 -11.72 15.64
CA ARG A 223 -15.36 -10.43 16.27
C ARG A 223 -15.78 -9.37 15.25
N LEU A 224 -15.33 -9.51 14.00
CA LEU A 224 -15.73 -8.61 12.93
C LEU A 224 -17.18 -8.78 12.51
N LEU A 225 -17.80 -9.94 12.75
CA LEU A 225 -19.20 -10.17 12.38
C LEU A 225 -20.15 -9.20 13.07
N ASP A 226 -19.89 -8.85 14.34
CA ASP A 226 -20.69 -7.88 15.09
C ASP A 226 -20.41 -6.43 14.62
N LEU A 227 -19.32 -6.22 13.91
CA LEU A 227 -18.85 -4.91 13.46
C LEU A 227 -19.14 -4.65 11.97
N VAL A 228 -19.57 -5.66 11.20
CA VAL A 228 -19.85 -5.52 9.75
C VAL A 228 -20.83 -4.37 9.47
N LYS A 229 -21.81 -4.12 10.33
CA LYS A 229 -22.78 -3.02 10.20
C LYS A 229 -22.14 -1.61 10.24
N TYR A 230 -20.90 -1.48 10.71
CA TYR A 230 -20.14 -0.21 10.76
C TYR A 230 -19.11 -0.12 9.63
N VAL A 231 -19.05 -1.11 8.74
CA VAL A 231 -18.17 -1.10 7.57
C VAL A 231 -18.73 -0.16 6.52
N ASP A 232 -17.87 0.68 5.96
CA ASP A 232 -18.24 1.76 5.05
C ASP A 232 -18.52 1.31 3.60
N THR A 233 -18.08 0.12 3.19
CA THR A 233 -18.26 -0.39 1.83
C THR A 233 -18.58 -1.89 1.80
N ASP A 234 -19.43 -2.30 0.84
CA ASP A 234 -19.73 -3.72 0.60
C ASP A 234 -18.45 -4.52 0.30
N LEU A 235 -17.48 -3.92 -0.39
CA LEU A 235 -16.21 -4.57 -0.70
C LEU A 235 -15.42 -4.96 0.57
N ARG A 236 -15.32 -4.06 1.54
CA ARG A 236 -14.65 -4.37 2.83
C ARG A 236 -15.41 -5.40 3.64
N ALA A 237 -16.75 -5.35 3.62
CA ALA A 237 -17.58 -6.36 4.26
C ALA A 237 -17.37 -7.74 3.58
N ALA A 238 -17.31 -7.78 2.24
CA ALA A 238 -17.00 -8.99 1.49
C ALA A 238 -15.64 -9.58 1.86
N GLN A 239 -14.61 -8.74 2.02
CA GLN A 239 -13.26 -9.18 2.43
C GLN A 239 -13.23 -9.83 3.83
N ILE A 240 -14.08 -9.34 4.76
CA ILE A 240 -14.22 -9.97 6.08
C ILE A 240 -14.81 -11.39 5.94
N TYR A 241 -15.89 -11.56 5.20
CA TYR A 241 -16.47 -12.88 4.97
C TYR A 241 -15.55 -13.79 4.17
N HIS A 242 -14.82 -13.25 3.20
CA HIS A 242 -13.77 -13.98 2.46
C HIS A 242 -12.69 -14.54 3.39
N MET A 243 -12.13 -13.72 4.29
CA MET A 243 -11.17 -14.17 5.28
C MET A 243 -11.72 -15.29 6.17
N LEU A 244 -12.97 -15.15 6.64
CA LEU A 244 -13.61 -16.18 7.47
C LEU A 244 -13.89 -17.47 6.67
N ALA A 245 -14.18 -17.38 5.38
CA ALA A 245 -14.32 -18.55 4.50
C ALA A 245 -13.01 -19.30 4.36
N ILE A 246 -11.88 -18.60 4.08
CA ILE A 246 -10.53 -19.20 4.04
C ILE A 246 -10.22 -19.91 5.35
N LEU A 247 -10.44 -19.26 6.48
CA LEU A 247 -10.20 -19.86 7.79
C LEU A 247 -11.08 -21.08 8.05
N SER A 248 -12.31 -21.08 7.54
CA SER A 248 -13.23 -22.23 7.65
C SER A 248 -12.75 -23.43 6.83
N ILE A 249 -12.11 -23.22 5.67
CA ILE A 249 -11.46 -24.29 4.90
C ILE A 249 -10.30 -24.87 5.72
N ARG A 250 -9.40 -24.01 6.24
CA ARG A 250 -8.23 -24.41 7.04
C ARG A 250 -8.62 -25.22 8.28
N MET A 251 -9.67 -24.81 8.96
CA MET A 251 -10.16 -25.44 10.20
C MET A 251 -11.12 -26.60 9.96
N LYS A 252 -11.59 -26.82 8.74
CA LYS A 252 -12.59 -27.84 8.38
C LYS A 252 -13.86 -27.78 9.26
N ASN A 253 -14.33 -26.56 9.60
CA ASN A 253 -15.39 -26.35 10.60
C ASN A 253 -16.81 -26.30 10.02
N GLY A 254 -17.01 -26.51 8.73
CA GLY A 254 -18.34 -26.55 8.10
C GLY A 254 -18.99 -25.19 7.79
N ASP A 255 -18.45 -24.08 8.27
CA ASP A 255 -19.01 -22.72 8.05
C ASP A 255 -18.63 -22.11 6.67
N PHE A 256 -17.80 -22.80 5.89
CA PHE A 256 -17.25 -22.27 4.63
C PHE A 256 -18.33 -21.76 3.68
N GLN A 257 -19.33 -22.58 3.35
CA GLN A 257 -20.37 -22.22 2.37
C GLN A 257 -21.16 -20.97 2.79
N LYS A 258 -21.44 -20.84 4.09
CA LYS A 258 -22.12 -19.66 4.64
C LYS A 258 -21.34 -18.38 4.41
N TYR A 259 -20.04 -18.38 4.69
CA TYR A 259 -19.19 -17.19 4.52
C TYR A 259 -18.87 -16.91 3.05
N GLU A 260 -18.67 -17.94 2.26
CA GLU A 260 -18.52 -17.87 0.81
C GLU A 260 -19.71 -17.16 0.17
N GLN A 261 -20.94 -17.65 0.43
CA GLN A 261 -22.15 -17.06 -0.12
C GLN A 261 -22.30 -15.59 0.28
N LYS A 262 -22.03 -15.24 1.54
CA LYS A 262 -22.08 -13.85 2.01
C LYS A 262 -21.04 -12.97 1.32
N SER A 263 -19.82 -13.47 1.08
CA SER A 263 -18.80 -12.72 0.35
C SER A 263 -19.26 -12.44 -1.10
N TYR A 264 -19.86 -13.44 -1.77
CA TYR A 264 -20.34 -13.29 -3.16
C TYR A 264 -21.52 -12.32 -3.28
N GLU A 265 -22.46 -12.34 -2.34
CA GLU A 265 -23.57 -11.39 -2.27
C GLU A 265 -23.08 -9.94 -2.17
N LEU A 266 -21.97 -9.70 -1.47
CA LEU A 266 -21.42 -8.38 -1.24
C LEU A 266 -20.46 -7.93 -2.37
N TYR A 267 -19.80 -8.83 -3.08
CA TYR A 267 -18.99 -8.46 -4.25
C TYR A 267 -19.84 -7.92 -5.40
N LYS A 268 -21.12 -8.35 -5.53
CA LYS A 268 -22.07 -7.88 -6.58
C LYS A 268 -21.43 -7.90 -7.98
N ASP A 269 -21.37 -6.71 -8.61
CA ASP A 269 -20.84 -6.51 -9.96
C ASP A 269 -19.31 -6.44 -10.02
N LYS A 270 -18.60 -6.56 -8.89
CA LYS A 270 -17.14 -6.56 -8.82
C LYS A 270 -16.60 -7.96 -9.15
N SER A 271 -16.76 -8.38 -10.40
CA SER A 271 -16.46 -9.74 -10.84
C SER A 271 -14.98 -10.12 -10.71
N SER A 272 -14.04 -9.18 -10.91
CA SER A 272 -12.61 -9.42 -10.71
C SER A 272 -12.27 -9.75 -9.24
N TYR A 273 -12.84 -9.01 -8.29
CA TYR A 273 -12.66 -9.32 -6.85
C TYR A 273 -13.29 -10.65 -6.47
N LYS A 274 -14.46 -10.97 -7.02
CA LYS A 274 -15.12 -12.27 -6.82
C LYS A 274 -14.28 -13.41 -7.37
N ALA A 275 -13.76 -13.29 -8.59
CA ALA A 275 -12.90 -14.29 -9.20
C ALA A 275 -11.61 -14.51 -8.40
N MET A 276 -11.00 -13.44 -7.89
CA MET A 276 -9.82 -13.53 -7.01
C MET A 276 -10.16 -14.25 -5.69
N ALA A 277 -11.34 -13.99 -5.12
CA ALA A 277 -11.79 -14.70 -3.92
C ALA A 277 -11.96 -16.20 -4.18
N ILE A 278 -12.57 -16.58 -5.30
CA ILE A 278 -12.73 -17.97 -5.75
C ILE A 278 -11.37 -18.65 -5.92
N PHE A 279 -10.42 -17.97 -6.57
CA PHE A 279 -9.03 -18.45 -6.71
C PHE A 279 -8.38 -18.71 -5.35
N ASN A 280 -8.48 -17.77 -4.41
CA ASN A 280 -7.90 -17.92 -3.08
C ASN A 280 -8.52 -19.10 -2.30
N TYR A 281 -9.82 -19.40 -2.49
CA TYR A 281 -10.43 -20.60 -1.95
C TYR A 281 -9.81 -21.86 -2.56
N GLY A 282 -9.65 -21.90 -3.88
CA GLY A 282 -8.99 -23.00 -4.59
C GLY A 282 -7.58 -23.23 -4.12
N SER A 283 -6.76 -22.18 -4.03
CA SER A 283 -5.38 -22.25 -3.50
C SER A 283 -5.36 -22.77 -2.06
N THR A 284 -6.26 -22.27 -1.18
CA THR A 284 -6.37 -22.78 0.19
C THR A 284 -6.79 -24.25 0.24
N MET A 285 -7.64 -24.69 -0.68
CA MET A 285 -8.05 -26.10 -0.78
C MET A 285 -6.90 -27.00 -1.23
N PHE A 286 -6.00 -26.54 -2.10
CA PHE A 286 -4.76 -27.26 -2.42
C PHE A 286 -3.90 -27.46 -1.19
N ASP A 287 -3.68 -26.41 -0.39
CA ASP A 287 -2.93 -26.50 0.86
C ASP A 287 -3.56 -27.47 1.88
N CYS A 288 -4.87 -27.68 1.79
CA CYS A 288 -5.63 -28.61 2.63
C CYS A 288 -5.79 -30.01 2.01
N ASN A 289 -5.05 -30.32 0.93
CA ASN A 289 -5.11 -31.61 0.20
C ASN A 289 -6.49 -31.95 -0.41
N MET A 290 -7.25 -30.93 -0.84
CA MET A 290 -8.57 -31.07 -1.46
C MET A 290 -8.46 -30.81 -2.98
N LYS A 291 -7.62 -31.59 -3.68
CA LYS A 291 -7.15 -31.32 -5.04
C LYS A 291 -8.28 -31.15 -6.07
N GLU A 292 -9.27 -32.03 -6.07
CA GLU A 292 -10.38 -31.99 -7.03
C GLU A 292 -11.21 -30.72 -6.88
N LYS A 293 -11.57 -30.36 -5.64
CA LYS A 293 -12.30 -29.11 -5.36
C LYS A 293 -11.47 -27.88 -5.71
N ALA A 294 -10.17 -27.90 -5.40
CA ALA A 294 -9.27 -26.80 -5.73
C ALA A 294 -9.26 -26.52 -7.25
N ILE A 295 -9.19 -27.56 -8.06
CA ILE A 295 -9.24 -27.45 -9.54
C ILE A 295 -10.57 -26.86 -10.00
N GLU A 296 -11.69 -27.34 -9.41
CA GLU A 296 -13.03 -26.81 -9.72
C GLU A 296 -13.12 -25.30 -9.41
N TYR A 297 -12.63 -24.89 -8.22
CA TYR A 297 -12.65 -23.47 -7.82
C TYR A 297 -11.76 -22.59 -8.72
N ILE A 298 -10.56 -23.02 -9.06
CA ILE A 298 -9.69 -22.27 -9.97
C ILE A 298 -10.32 -22.13 -11.36
N SER A 299 -10.91 -23.21 -11.88
CA SER A 299 -11.62 -23.19 -13.17
C SER A 299 -12.83 -22.25 -13.15
N ASN A 300 -13.58 -22.24 -12.04
CA ASN A 300 -14.69 -21.33 -11.83
C ASN A 300 -14.20 -19.86 -11.75
N GLY A 301 -13.11 -19.58 -11.01
CA GLY A 301 -12.51 -18.25 -10.95
C GLY A 301 -12.17 -17.71 -12.34
N LEU A 302 -11.56 -18.55 -13.19
CA LEU A 302 -11.26 -18.21 -14.58
C LEU A 302 -12.50 -17.89 -15.43
N SER A 303 -13.61 -18.59 -15.19
CA SER A 303 -14.87 -18.34 -15.92
C SER A 303 -15.56 -17.06 -15.50
N VAL A 304 -15.39 -16.64 -14.25
CA VAL A 304 -16.01 -15.44 -13.64
C VAL A 304 -15.20 -14.17 -13.90
N TYR A 305 -13.89 -14.28 -14.16
CA TYR A 305 -13.04 -13.09 -14.36
C TYR A 305 -13.46 -12.31 -15.62
N PRO A 306 -13.62 -10.95 -15.53
CA PRO A 306 -14.04 -10.12 -16.66
C PRO A 306 -13.03 -10.16 -17.81
N ARG A 307 -13.51 -10.45 -19.03
CA ARG A 307 -12.67 -10.54 -20.23
C ARG A 307 -12.24 -9.18 -20.76
N GLU A 308 -12.94 -8.12 -20.38
CA GLU A 308 -12.67 -6.73 -20.74
C GLU A 308 -11.46 -6.16 -20.00
N GLU A 309 -11.19 -6.62 -18.79
CA GLU A 309 -10.03 -6.23 -17.95
C GLU A 309 -8.75 -6.97 -18.41
N LYS A 310 -8.31 -6.72 -19.64
CA LYS A 310 -7.26 -7.52 -20.31
C LYS A 310 -5.98 -7.68 -19.50
N VAL A 311 -5.47 -6.60 -18.91
CA VAL A 311 -4.23 -6.62 -18.11
C VAL A 311 -4.42 -7.47 -16.85
N GLY A 312 -5.48 -7.20 -16.08
CA GLY A 312 -5.80 -7.97 -14.89
C GLY A 312 -6.12 -9.43 -15.18
N LEU A 313 -6.76 -9.72 -16.33
CA LEU A 313 -7.03 -11.09 -16.78
C LEU A 313 -5.72 -11.87 -17.00
N VAL A 314 -4.75 -11.28 -17.68
CA VAL A 314 -3.45 -11.94 -17.93
C VAL A 314 -2.73 -12.21 -16.62
N GLU A 315 -2.70 -11.24 -15.71
CA GLU A 315 -2.12 -11.42 -14.37
C GLU A 315 -2.83 -12.53 -13.59
N PHE A 316 -4.16 -12.55 -13.60
CA PHE A 316 -4.96 -13.58 -12.95
C PHE A 316 -4.72 -14.97 -13.53
N MET A 317 -4.66 -15.10 -14.86
CA MET A 317 -4.37 -16.38 -15.54
C MET A 317 -2.97 -16.89 -15.21
N LEU A 318 -1.96 -16.00 -15.16
CA LEU A 318 -0.60 -16.36 -14.77
C LEU A 318 -0.55 -16.88 -13.31
N ASN A 319 -1.29 -16.26 -12.39
CA ASN A 319 -1.41 -16.74 -11.01
C ASN A 319 -2.07 -18.14 -10.96
N CYS A 320 -3.09 -18.38 -11.79
CA CYS A 320 -3.71 -19.71 -11.90
C CYS A 320 -2.72 -20.76 -12.44
N VAL A 321 -1.94 -20.41 -13.46
CA VAL A 321 -0.90 -21.31 -14.02
C VAL A 321 0.13 -21.65 -12.96
N GLU A 322 0.64 -20.65 -12.24
CA GLU A 322 1.61 -20.84 -11.16
C GLU A 322 1.10 -21.80 -10.08
N GLU A 323 -0.12 -21.57 -9.60
CA GLU A 323 -0.72 -22.40 -8.55
C GLU A 323 -0.95 -23.86 -9.02
N LEU A 324 -1.40 -24.03 -10.27
CA LEU A 324 -1.59 -25.35 -10.86
C LEU A 324 -0.25 -26.11 -11.06
N ILE A 325 0.80 -25.40 -11.49
CA ILE A 325 2.16 -25.95 -11.60
C ILE A 325 2.64 -26.41 -10.22
N LYS A 326 2.50 -25.55 -9.19
CA LYS A 326 2.90 -25.84 -7.82
C LYS A 326 2.26 -27.13 -7.30
N ASN A 327 1.01 -27.38 -7.66
CA ASN A 327 0.22 -28.53 -7.21
C ASN A 327 0.18 -29.71 -8.20
N ASP A 328 1.07 -29.72 -9.18
CA ASP A 328 1.23 -30.78 -10.19
C ASP A 328 -0.06 -31.09 -10.98
N VAL A 329 -0.76 -30.02 -11.42
CA VAL A 329 -1.94 -30.09 -12.31
C VAL A 329 -1.55 -29.65 -13.72
N VAL A 330 -0.59 -30.37 -14.31
CA VAL A 330 0.13 -29.97 -15.52
C VAL A 330 -0.78 -29.78 -16.75
N LYS A 331 -1.81 -30.64 -16.95
CA LYS A 331 -2.67 -30.56 -18.13
C LYS A 331 -3.49 -29.28 -18.19
N LEU A 332 -4.10 -28.89 -17.05
CA LEU A 332 -4.87 -27.66 -16.96
C LEU A 332 -3.96 -26.43 -17.03
N ALA A 333 -2.81 -26.48 -16.34
CA ALA A 333 -1.80 -25.42 -16.40
C ALA A 333 -1.36 -25.14 -17.85
N GLN A 334 -1.18 -26.19 -18.67
CA GLN A 334 -0.81 -26.03 -20.07
C GLN A 334 -1.91 -25.33 -20.88
N SER A 335 -3.15 -25.78 -20.76
CA SER A 335 -4.27 -25.15 -21.50
C SER A 335 -4.35 -23.65 -21.20
N ILE A 336 -4.23 -23.26 -19.93
CA ILE A 336 -4.28 -21.84 -19.52
C ILE A 336 -3.00 -21.12 -19.99
N SER A 337 -1.83 -21.76 -19.91
CA SER A 337 -0.55 -21.17 -20.35
C SER A 337 -0.54 -20.86 -21.86
N ASP A 338 -1.16 -21.71 -22.67
CA ASP A 338 -1.28 -21.48 -24.12
C ASP A 338 -2.21 -20.29 -24.41
N GLU A 339 -3.29 -20.13 -23.66
CA GLU A 339 -4.21 -19.00 -23.80
C GLU A 339 -3.57 -17.70 -23.31
N VAL A 340 -2.95 -17.70 -22.15
CA VAL A 340 -2.36 -16.47 -21.55
C VAL A 340 -1.20 -15.93 -22.37
N LEU A 341 -0.41 -16.78 -23.02
CA LEU A 341 0.67 -16.32 -23.91
C LEU A 341 0.10 -15.51 -25.08
N ASN A 342 -1.01 -15.94 -25.67
CA ASN A 342 -1.67 -15.19 -26.74
C ASN A 342 -2.18 -13.82 -26.24
N TYR A 343 -2.76 -13.77 -25.06
CA TYR A 343 -3.18 -12.48 -24.46
C TYR A 343 -1.98 -11.57 -24.17
N ALA A 344 -0.90 -12.11 -23.61
CA ALA A 344 0.32 -11.34 -23.30
C ALA A 344 0.96 -10.74 -24.57
N ILE A 345 1.02 -11.51 -25.66
CA ILE A 345 1.51 -11.02 -26.96
C ILE A 345 0.60 -9.91 -27.50
N ASN A 346 -0.73 -10.07 -27.41
CA ASN A 346 -1.68 -9.07 -27.89
C ASN A 346 -1.64 -7.77 -27.07
N LEU A 347 -1.18 -7.82 -25.83
CA LEU A 347 -0.97 -6.63 -24.97
C LEU A 347 0.37 -5.95 -25.24
N ASP A 348 1.28 -6.61 -25.96
CA ASP A 348 2.67 -6.18 -26.20
C ASP A 348 3.42 -5.86 -24.88
N ASP A 349 3.09 -6.56 -23.79
CA ASP A 349 3.74 -6.39 -22.50
C ASP A 349 4.84 -7.43 -22.29
N ILE A 350 6.08 -6.98 -22.36
CA ILE A 350 7.26 -7.84 -22.27
C ILE A 350 7.35 -8.61 -20.95
N LYS A 351 6.81 -8.08 -19.84
CA LYS A 351 6.84 -8.76 -18.54
C LYS A 351 5.88 -9.95 -18.51
N PHE A 352 4.69 -9.78 -19.09
CA PHE A 352 3.73 -10.87 -19.21
C PHE A 352 4.18 -11.92 -20.22
N ILE A 353 4.78 -11.51 -21.34
CA ILE A 353 5.36 -12.42 -22.35
C ILE A 353 6.47 -13.25 -21.71
N GLU A 354 7.37 -12.61 -20.94
CA GLU A 354 8.45 -13.28 -20.22
C GLU A 354 7.93 -14.35 -19.26
N LYS A 355 6.98 -13.99 -18.37
CA LYS A 355 6.37 -14.94 -17.43
C LYS A 355 5.64 -16.08 -18.14
N SER A 356 4.96 -15.80 -19.24
CA SER A 356 4.26 -16.81 -20.04
C SER A 356 5.25 -17.82 -20.64
N TYR A 357 6.38 -17.36 -21.20
CA TYR A 357 7.44 -18.23 -21.70
C TYR A 357 8.05 -19.06 -20.56
N TYR A 358 8.29 -18.46 -19.40
CA TYR A 358 8.84 -19.14 -18.24
C TYR A 358 7.96 -20.29 -17.77
N TYR A 359 6.68 -20.05 -17.53
CA TYR A 359 5.77 -21.11 -17.08
C TYR A 359 5.58 -22.19 -18.16
N LYS A 360 5.55 -21.80 -19.42
CA LYS A 360 5.48 -22.77 -20.54
C LYS A 360 6.71 -23.68 -20.58
N ALA A 361 7.89 -23.13 -20.33
CA ALA A 361 9.12 -23.92 -20.21
C ALA A 361 9.04 -24.95 -19.07
N ILE A 362 8.56 -24.52 -17.87
CA ILE A 362 8.41 -25.42 -16.71
C ILE A 362 7.40 -26.55 -17.01
N ILE A 363 6.28 -26.22 -17.63
CA ILE A 363 5.24 -27.19 -18.01
C ILE A 363 5.82 -28.24 -18.96
N LEU A 364 6.55 -27.82 -19.99
CA LEU A 364 7.14 -28.71 -21.00
C LEU A 364 8.27 -29.55 -20.43
N ASP A 365 9.09 -29.01 -19.50
CA ASP A 365 10.10 -29.76 -18.77
C ASP A 365 9.46 -30.91 -17.96
N ARG A 366 8.36 -30.64 -17.24
CA ARG A 366 7.60 -31.66 -16.49
C ARG A 366 6.96 -32.72 -17.38
N GLN A 367 6.65 -32.37 -18.62
CA GLN A 367 6.12 -33.31 -19.63
C GLN A 367 7.20 -34.12 -20.35
N GLY A 368 8.47 -33.86 -20.05
CA GLY A 368 9.60 -34.53 -20.69
C GLY A 368 9.95 -33.99 -22.09
N SER A 369 9.38 -32.83 -22.49
CA SER A 369 9.64 -32.19 -23.77
C SER A 369 10.85 -31.26 -23.68
N ALA A 370 12.03 -31.82 -23.43
CA ALA A 370 13.26 -31.09 -23.08
C ALA A 370 13.65 -30.00 -24.09
N SER A 371 13.62 -30.30 -25.41
CA SER A 371 13.98 -29.33 -26.47
C SER A 371 13.04 -28.12 -26.51
N SER A 372 11.74 -28.36 -26.33
CA SER A 372 10.75 -27.27 -26.29
C SER A 372 10.86 -26.46 -24.99
N ALA A 373 11.12 -27.13 -23.85
CA ALA A 373 11.36 -26.46 -22.58
C ALA A 373 12.58 -25.53 -22.64
N GLU A 374 13.68 -26.01 -23.23
CA GLU A 374 14.90 -25.23 -23.46
C GLU A 374 14.62 -23.99 -24.32
N MET A 375 13.89 -24.16 -25.42
CA MET A 375 13.53 -23.04 -26.31
C MET A 375 12.77 -21.95 -25.56
N TYR A 376 11.71 -22.30 -24.83
CA TYR A 376 10.91 -21.32 -24.09
C TYR A 376 11.65 -20.71 -22.90
N MET A 377 12.54 -21.45 -22.27
CA MET A 377 13.38 -20.91 -21.20
C MET A 377 14.37 -19.86 -21.73
N ASN A 378 14.96 -20.09 -22.91
CA ASN A 378 15.80 -19.10 -23.58
C ASN A 378 15.02 -17.85 -23.99
N LEU A 379 13.80 -17.99 -24.54
CA LEU A 379 12.93 -16.85 -24.87
C LEU A 379 12.56 -16.04 -23.63
N SER A 380 12.30 -16.71 -22.49
CA SER A 380 12.05 -16.05 -21.24
C SER A 380 13.28 -15.28 -20.75
N LEU A 381 14.47 -15.88 -20.77
CA LEU A 381 15.73 -15.20 -20.39
C LEU A 381 16.00 -13.98 -21.28
N ASP A 382 15.87 -14.11 -22.61
CA ASP A 382 16.08 -13.00 -23.56
C ASP A 382 15.13 -11.83 -23.30
N SER A 383 13.90 -12.13 -22.90
CA SER A 383 12.92 -11.11 -22.50
C SER A 383 13.30 -10.49 -21.13
N LEU A 384 13.67 -11.31 -20.15
CA LEU A 384 14.03 -10.86 -18.82
C LEU A 384 15.27 -9.95 -18.81
N LEU A 385 16.25 -10.22 -19.67
CA LEU A 385 17.46 -9.39 -19.81
C LEU A 385 17.19 -7.94 -20.25
N LYS A 386 16.03 -7.66 -20.83
CA LYS A 386 15.64 -6.32 -21.29
C LYS A 386 15.10 -5.41 -20.17
N PHE A 387 14.51 -5.99 -19.11
CA PHE A 387 13.85 -5.21 -18.05
C PHE A 387 14.14 -5.73 -16.63
N GLY A 388 14.64 -6.96 -16.51
CA GLY A 388 14.84 -7.61 -15.21
C GLY A 388 15.91 -6.94 -14.35
N ASN A 389 15.69 -6.95 -13.05
CA ASN A 389 16.74 -6.57 -12.10
C ASN A 389 17.79 -7.69 -11.96
N LYS A 390 18.93 -7.37 -11.33
CA LYS A 390 20.03 -8.33 -11.16
C LYS A 390 19.61 -9.58 -10.39
N LYS A 391 18.71 -9.45 -9.42
CA LYS A 391 18.26 -10.56 -8.58
C LYS A 391 17.41 -11.57 -9.35
N ASP A 392 16.51 -11.06 -10.21
CA ASP A 392 15.67 -11.92 -11.07
C ASP A 392 16.51 -12.64 -12.14
N ILE A 393 17.46 -11.93 -12.77
CA ILE A 393 18.38 -12.52 -13.75
C ILE A 393 19.27 -13.58 -13.08
N TYR A 394 19.77 -13.33 -11.89
CA TYR A 394 20.54 -14.30 -11.10
C TYR A 394 19.77 -15.60 -10.86
N ALA A 395 18.54 -15.47 -10.38
CA ALA A 395 17.66 -16.62 -10.16
C ALA A 395 17.43 -17.41 -11.45
N ARG A 396 17.19 -16.71 -12.58
CA ARG A 396 17.00 -17.37 -13.87
C ARG A 396 18.26 -18.09 -14.36
N TYR A 397 19.45 -17.53 -14.18
CA TYR A 397 20.69 -18.24 -14.52
C TYR A 397 20.87 -19.52 -13.69
N LEU A 398 20.52 -19.52 -12.41
CA LEU A 398 20.56 -20.75 -11.57
C LEU A 398 19.57 -21.81 -12.08
N GLU A 399 18.37 -21.40 -12.45
CA GLU A 399 17.36 -22.30 -13.02
C GLU A 399 17.81 -22.91 -14.35
N MET A 400 18.38 -22.10 -15.24
CA MET A 400 18.94 -22.61 -16.51
C MET A 400 20.10 -23.56 -16.30
N GLY A 401 21.04 -23.22 -15.39
CA GLY A 401 22.13 -24.11 -15.02
C GLY A 401 21.62 -25.45 -14.51
N SER A 402 20.59 -25.44 -13.66
CA SER A 402 19.95 -26.64 -13.12
C SER A 402 19.22 -27.43 -14.19
N MET A 403 18.52 -26.79 -15.13
CA MET A 403 17.86 -27.45 -16.26
C MET A 403 18.88 -28.17 -17.15
N TYR A 404 19.96 -27.49 -17.57
CA TYR A 404 21.01 -28.09 -18.40
C TYR A 404 21.73 -29.23 -17.67
N HIS A 405 21.89 -29.12 -16.35
CA HIS A 405 22.43 -30.22 -15.56
C HIS A 405 21.54 -31.48 -15.63
N ARG A 406 20.23 -31.34 -15.47
CA ARG A 406 19.26 -32.46 -15.62
C ARG A 406 19.29 -33.05 -17.03
N LEU A 407 19.51 -32.22 -18.04
CA LEU A 407 19.65 -32.66 -19.46
C LEU A 407 21.03 -33.25 -19.78
N SER A 408 21.91 -33.41 -18.78
CA SER A 408 23.28 -33.89 -18.95
C SER A 408 24.15 -33.04 -19.88
N ASN A 409 23.75 -31.79 -20.13
CA ASN A 409 24.53 -30.81 -20.89
C ASN A 409 25.45 -30.03 -19.92
N VAL A 410 26.60 -30.63 -19.63
CA VAL A 410 27.56 -30.09 -18.66
C VAL A 410 28.12 -28.71 -19.07
N ALA A 411 28.35 -28.50 -20.36
CA ALA A 411 28.94 -27.26 -20.87
C ALA A 411 28.04 -26.04 -20.61
N ASP A 412 26.77 -26.13 -20.99
CA ASP A 412 25.80 -25.05 -20.75
C ASP A 412 25.44 -24.92 -19.27
N SER A 413 25.38 -26.01 -18.52
CA SER A 413 25.18 -25.97 -17.08
C SER A 413 26.27 -25.14 -16.40
N ILE A 414 27.56 -25.41 -16.68
CA ILE A 414 28.70 -24.63 -16.14
C ILE A 414 28.63 -23.17 -16.58
N LYS A 415 28.30 -22.91 -17.83
CA LYS A 415 28.16 -21.56 -18.38
C LYS A 415 27.15 -20.73 -17.55
N TYR A 416 25.95 -21.24 -17.33
CA TYR A 416 24.91 -20.48 -16.64
C TYR A 416 25.19 -20.33 -15.13
N PHE A 417 25.73 -21.34 -14.45
CA PHE A 417 26.19 -21.17 -13.08
C PHE A 417 27.35 -20.16 -12.98
N SER A 418 28.25 -20.12 -13.94
CA SER A 418 29.32 -19.11 -13.96
C SER A 418 28.77 -17.70 -14.17
N LEU A 419 27.75 -17.51 -15.01
CA LEU A 419 27.06 -16.24 -15.18
C LEU A 419 26.36 -15.79 -13.88
N ALA A 420 25.70 -16.72 -13.19
CA ALA A 420 25.10 -16.45 -11.89
C ALA A 420 26.14 -15.96 -10.87
N LEU A 421 27.25 -16.68 -10.71
CA LEU A 421 28.34 -16.29 -9.80
C LEU A 421 29.00 -14.94 -10.15
N GLN A 422 29.10 -14.62 -11.46
CA GLN A 422 29.62 -13.30 -11.88
C GLN A 422 28.64 -12.18 -11.54
N LEU A 423 27.35 -12.43 -11.63
CA LEU A 423 26.33 -11.46 -11.31
C LEU A 423 26.20 -11.24 -9.79
N GLU A 424 26.31 -12.30 -8.99
CA GLU A 424 26.31 -12.25 -7.52
C GLU A 424 27.41 -11.33 -6.98
N LYS A 425 28.62 -11.41 -7.56
CA LYS A 425 29.73 -10.51 -7.19
C LYS A 425 29.48 -9.03 -7.48
N LYS A 426 28.45 -8.73 -8.29
CA LYS A 426 28.09 -7.35 -8.68
C LYS A 426 26.81 -6.86 -8.02
N MET A 427 26.15 -7.71 -7.20
CA MET A 427 24.98 -7.36 -6.38
C MET A 427 25.40 -6.78 -5.04
#